data_961c27a8decad1592f237bf8465ba4f3
#
_entry.id   961c27a8decad1592f237bf8465ba4f3
#
_cell.length_a   1.000
_cell.length_b   1.000
_cell.length_c   1.000
_cell.angle_alpha   90.00
_cell.angle_beta   90.00
_cell.angle_gamma   90.00
#
_symmetry.space_group_name_H-M   'P 1'
#
loop_
_entity.id
_entity.type
_entity.pdbx_description
1 polymer ?
#
loop_
_entity_poly.entity_id
_entity_poly.type
_entity_poly.pdbx_seq_one_letter_code
_entity_poly.pdbx_strand_id
1 'polypeptide(L)'
;MRIGIVFGQMLVLLAMMAVGFFCYKKGWMTEESAGHLSKLVVNVFNPVLVVNGVLGQSSADAGNGVTWNIIFIVGYFIFLMLFSYVISVILRPKARLKSIYRLMTIFGNIGFMGIPVIKSIFGNEAMIYVAFYILGYNIMLYTCGVHLSMKAAKENSGKRVSYLEAVAANGTENGILSEKEQTVTGVDLEYQSLTERMMGFFRQFVNPGVVAAIAAVIIFTAGIMVPEPVYTFCDYMGNTTIPLSMLLIGVSMAQANMWDVFTDWRIYIFILIRMVAVPIAMVFALKDFVAAYAVDPIVFGVFIVELGMPVGSIIALMVREKGADSAYCTRGIVLSTLASIVTIPFICMFI
;
A
#
# COMPACT_ATOMS: atom_id res chain seq x y z
N MET A 1 25.06 6.51 4.03
CA MET A 1 24.41 5.79 2.90
C MET A 1 24.75 6.52 1.58
N ARG A 2 24.99 5.81 0.48
CA ARG A 2 25.33 6.46 -0.81
C ARG A 2 24.04 6.93 -1.50
N ILE A 3 23.65 8.17 -1.29
CA ILE A 3 22.43 8.81 -1.84
C ILE A 3 22.30 8.61 -3.35
N GLY A 4 23.43 8.66 -4.07
CA GLY A 4 23.45 8.42 -5.52
C GLY A 4 22.91 7.04 -5.93
N ILE A 5 23.12 6.01 -5.10
CA ILE A 5 22.59 4.65 -5.37
C ILE A 5 21.07 4.67 -5.21
N VAL A 6 20.54 5.27 -4.14
CA VAL A 6 19.09 5.35 -3.89
C VAL A 6 18.40 6.15 -5.00
N PHE A 7 18.97 7.31 -5.35
CA PHE A 7 18.43 8.14 -6.43
C PHE A 7 18.47 7.42 -7.79
N GLY A 8 19.59 6.77 -8.10
CA GLY A 8 19.71 5.95 -9.32
C GLY A 8 18.65 4.85 -9.37
N GLN A 9 18.40 4.17 -8.23
CA GLN A 9 17.37 3.15 -8.15
C GLN A 9 15.96 3.72 -8.34
N MET A 10 15.68 4.91 -7.78
CA MET A 10 14.39 5.58 -7.99
C MET A 10 14.18 5.94 -9.48
N LEU A 11 15.23 6.36 -10.19
CA LEU A 11 15.16 6.61 -11.63
C LEU A 11 14.89 5.34 -12.45
N VAL A 12 15.49 4.20 -12.06
CA VAL A 12 15.21 2.90 -12.69
C VAL A 12 13.75 2.51 -12.49
N LEU A 13 13.21 2.64 -11.28
CA LEU A 13 11.80 2.36 -11.00
C LEU A 13 10.89 3.30 -11.81
N LEU A 14 11.23 4.60 -11.91
CA LEU A 14 10.49 5.55 -12.74
C LEU A 14 10.52 5.17 -14.23
N ALA A 15 11.67 4.74 -14.74
CA ALA A 15 11.78 4.30 -16.14
C ALA A 15 10.87 3.09 -16.41
N MET A 16 10.81 2.11 -15.48
CA MET A 16 9.89 0.98 -15.59
C MET A 16 8.42 1.43 -15.54
N MET A 17 8.06 2.39 -14.67
CA MET A 17 6.72 2.98 -14.65
C MET A 17 6.38 3.71 -15.95
N ALA A 18 7.36 4.43 -16.54
CA ALA A 18 7.17 5.09 -17.83
C ALA A 18 6.88 4.08 -18.96
N VAL A 19 7.54 2.92 -18.97
CA VAL A 19 7.23 1.84 -19.92
C VAL A 19 5.75 1.42 -19.78
N GLY A 20 5.27 1.16 -18.57
CA GLY A 20 3.87 0.81 -18.34
C GLY A 20 2.89 1.90 -18.80
N PHE A 21 3.21 3.16 -18.51
CA PHE A 21 2.43 4.32 -18.96
C PHE A 21 2.31 4.35 -20.49
N PHE A 22 3.43 4.21 -21.20
CA PHE A 22 3.45 4.22 -22.66
C PHE A 22 2.76 3.00 -23.27
N CYS A 23 2.92 1.81 -22.69
CA CYS A 23 2.20 0.60 -23.13
C CYS A 23 0.69 0.79 -23.09
N TYR A 24 0.17 1.41 -22.04
CA TYR A 24 -1.24 1.72 -21.94
C TYR A 24 -1.67 2.79 -22.96
N LYS A 25 -0.93 3.90 -23.09
CA LYS A 25 -1.25 4.97 -24.04
C LYS A 25 -1.18 4.53 -25.50
N LYS A 26 -0.35 3.54 -25.83
CA LYS A 26 -0.26 2.91 -27.17
C LYS A 26 -1.31 1.83 -27.41
N GLY A 27 -2.13 1.48 -26.40
CA GLY A 27 -3.13 0.43 -26.50
C GLY A 27 -2.57 -1.00 -26.48
N TRP A 28 -1.27 -1.17 -26.17
CA TRP A 28 -0.66 -2.50 -26.02
C TRP A 28 -1.08 -3.19 -24.72
N MET A 29 -1.51 -2.42 -23.74
CA MET A 29 -2.06 -2.90 -22.48
C MET A 29 -3.42 -2.23 -22.23
N THR A 30 -4.44 -3.04 -21.98
CA THR A 30 -5.80 -2.60 -21.64
C THR A 30 -6.03 -2.64 -20.12
N GLU A 31 -7.12 -2.05 -19.64
CA GLU A 31 -7.51 -2.15 -18.23
C GLU A 31 -7.71 -3.61 -17.80
N GLU A 32 -8.30 -4.44 -18.66
CA GLU A 32 -8.54 -5.85 -18.41
C GLU A 32 -7.22 -6.64 -18.31
N SER A 33 -6.31 -6.47 -19.27
CA SER A 33 -5.00 -7.15 -19.26
C SER A 33 -4.16 -6.72 -18.05
N ALA A 34 -4.20 -5.44 -17.67
CA ALA A 34 -3.55 -4.95 -16.46
C ALA A 34 -4.16 -5.57 -15.19
N GLY A 35 -5.49 -5.76 -15.17
CA GLY A 35 -6.18 -6.47 -14.10
C GLY A 35 -5.74 -7.93 -13.96
N HIS A 36 -5.60 -8.66 -15.05
CA HIS A 36 -5.08 -10.03 -15.03
C HIS A 36 -3.63 -10.09 -14.58
N LEU A 37 -2.78 -9.20 -15.10
CA LEU A 37 -1.38 -9.11 -14.69
C LEU A 37 -1.26 -8.76 -13.18
N SER A 38 -2.10 -7.84 -12.68
CA SER A 38 -2.14 -7.51 -11.26
C SER A 38 -2.48 -8.72 -10.38
N LYS A 39 -3.45 -9.56 -10.81
CA LYS A 39 -3.77 -10.81 -10.10
C LYS A 39 -2.59 -11.77 -10.05
N LEU A 40 -1.83 -11.92 -11.14
CA LEU A 40 -0.62 -12.74 -11.16
C LEU A 40 0.47 -12.18 -10.23
N VAL A 41 0.69 -10.87 -10.28
CA VAL A 41 1.69 -10.22 -9.42
C VAL A 41 1.33 -10.41 -7.94
N VAL A 42 0.08 -10.16 -7.56
CA VAL A 42 -0.36 -10.25 -6.15
C VAL A 42 -0.40 -11.69 -5.64
N ASN A 43 -0.85 -12.65 -6.48
CA ASN A 43 -1.12 -14.01 -6.00
C ASN A 43 0.03 -15.00 -6.24
N VAL A 44 0.99 -14.67 -7.11
CA VAL A 44 2.09 -15.57 -7.47
C VAL A 44 3.44 -14.90 -7.25
N PHE A 45 3.75 -13.84 -7.99
CA PHE A 45 5.10 -13.27 -7.99
C PHE A 45 5.47 -12.62 -6.65
N ASN A 46 4.59 -11.81 -6.07
CA ASN A 46 4.84 -11.15 -4.80
C ASN A 46 5.00 -12.12 -3.62
N PRO A 47 4.16 -13.16 -3.44
CA PRO A 47 4.39 -14.23 -2.49
C PRO A 47 5.77 -14.88 -2.63
N VAL A 48 6.16 -15.24 -3.86
CA VAL A 48 7.47 -15.85 -4.11
C VAL A 48 8.62 -14.88 -3.79
N LEU A 49 8.48 -13.58 -4.09
CA LEU A 49 9.48 -12.57 -3.74
C LEU A 49 9.71 -12.50 -2.22
N VAL A 50 8.63 -12.54 -1.44
CA VAL A 50 8.72 -12.50 0.04
C VAL A 50 9.45 -13.74 0.57
N VAL A 51 9.11 -14.93 0.06
CA VAL A 51 9.80 -16.18 0.44
C VAL A 51 11.25 -16.12 -0.01
N ASN A 52 11.53 -15.76 -1.27
CA ASN A 52 12.89 -15.67 -1.81
C ASN A 52 13.79 -14.75 -0.98
N GLY A 53 13.22 -13.65 -0.46
CA GLY A 53 13.97 -12.68 0.35
C GLY A 53 14.57 -13.27 1.64
N VAL A 54 14.04 -14.39 2.15
CA VAL A 54 14.51 -15.03 3.40
C VAL A 54 15.25 -16.33 3.16
N LEU A 55 15.24 -16.86 1.92
CA LEU A 55 15.99 -18.08 1.61
C LEU A 55 17.49 -17.87 1.81
N GLY A 56 18.13 -18.80 2.48
CA GLY A 56 19.56 -18.73 2.80
C GLY A 56 19.92 -17.83 3.98
N GLN A 57 18.93 -17.27 4.68
CA GLN A 57 19.13 -16.51 5.92
C GLN A 57 18.77 -17.38 7.14
N SER A 58 19.39 -17.10 8.28
CA SER A 58 19.15 -17.81 9.54
C SER A 58 18.73 -16.83 10.65
N SER A 59 17.86 -17.29 11.54
CA SER A 59 17.48 -16.53 12.75
C SER A 59 18.65 -16.27 13.68
N ALA A 60 19.71 -17.10 13.64
CA ALA A 60 20.93 -16.89 14.41
C ALA A 60 21.66 -15.59 14.00
N ASP A 61 21.54 -15.18 12.74
CA ASP A 61 22.18 -13.98 12.22
C ASP A 61 21.41 -12.70 12.55
N ALA A 62 20.11 -12.80 12.84
CA ALA A 62 19.25 -11.64 13.09
C ALA A 62 19.29 -11.12 14.54
N GLY A 63 19.82 -11.89 15.49
CA GLY A 63 19.92 -11.49 16.89
C GLY A 63 18.61 -10.92 17.47
N ASN A 64 18.68 -9.74 18.11
CA ASN A 64 17.52 -9.01 18.63
C ASN A 64 16.76 -8.22 17.56
N GLY A 65 17.20 -8.22 16.29
CA GLY A 65 16.62 -7.42 15.20
C GLY A 65 15.14 -7.72 14.95
N VAL A 66 14.75 -9.01 14.99
CA VAL A 66 13.35 -9.42 14.81
C VAL A 66 12.44 -8.86 15.91
N THR A 67 12.90 -8.89 17.16
CA THR A 67 12.13 -8.35 18.29
C THR A 67 11.90 -6.84 18.15
N TRP A 68 12.95 -6.09 17.84
CA TRP A 68 12.86 -4.67 17.59
C TRP A 68 11.97 -4.36 16.38
N ASN A 69 12.07 -5.16 15.31
CA ASN A 69 11.23 -5.01 14.14
C ASN A 69 9.74 -5.15 14.48
N ILE A 70 9.35 -6.15 15.28
CA ILE A 70 7.97 -6.34 15.73
C ILE A 70 7.50 -5.13 16.56
N ILE A 71 8.33 -4.62 17.47
CA ILE A 71 8.02 -3.43 18.26
C ILE A 71 7.79 -2.22 17.35
N PHE A 72 8.66 -2.01 16.36
CA PHE A 72 8.51 -0.92 15.40
C PHE A 72 7.26 -1.08 14.51
N ILE A 73 6.90 -2.30 14.11
CA ILE A 73 5.69 -2.56 13.33
C ILE A 73 4.42 -2.20 14.12
N VAL A 74 4.36 -2.63 15.37
CA VAL A 74 3.22 -2.30 16.25
C VAL A 74 3.15 -0.79 16.45
N GLY A 75 4.27 -0.16 16.79
CA GLY A 75 4.38 1.30 16.93
C GLY A 75 4.00 2.05 15.65
N TYR A 76 4.44 1.56 14.49
CA TYR A 76 4.13 2.10 13.16
C TYR A 76 2.61 2.18 12.92
N PHE A 77 1.91 1.08 13.09
CA PHE A 77 0.47 1.07 12.83
C PHE A 77 -0.33 1.85 13.87
N ILE A 78 0.02 1.77 15.15
CA ILE A 78 -0.60 2.58 16.20
C ILE A 78 -0.39 4.06 15.90
N PHE A 79 0.85 4.46 15.61
CA PHE A 79 1.18 5.84 15.26
C PHE A 79 0.38 6.31 14.04
N LEU A 80 0.37 5.57 12.93
CA LEU A 80 -0.34 5.96 11.71
C LEU A 80 -1.86 6.01 11.90
N MET A 81 -2.43 5.12 12.71
CA MET A 81 -3.84 5.18 13.07
C MET A 81 -4.17 6.49 13.80
N LEU A 82 -3.43 6.81 14.85
CA LEU A 82 -3.60 8.06 15.60
C LEU A 82 -3.33 9.28 14.71
N PHE A 83 -2.25 9.24 13.96
CA PHE A 83 -1.86 10.32 13.06
C PHE A 83 -2.86 10.57 11.93
N SER A 84 -3.62 9.56 11.50
CA SER A 84 -4.69 9.70 10.52
C SER A 84 -5.81 10.65 10.98
N TYR A 85 -6.04 10.74 12.30
CA TYR A 85 -6.97 11.71 12.86
C TYR A 85 -6.36 13.12 12.83
N VAL A 86 -5.08 13.26 13.16
CA VAL A 86 -4.35 14.53 13.12
C VAL A 86 -4.35 15.09 11.70
N ILE A 87 -4.04 14.27 10.70
CA ILE A 87 -4.13 14.65 9.27
C ILE A 87 -5.53 15.14 8.90
N SER A 88 -6.57 14.47 9.39
CA SER A 88 -7.96 14.86 9.14
C SER A 88 -8.32 16.22 9.79
N VAL A 89 -7.67 16.59 10.89
CA VAL A 89 -7.86 17.91 11.54
C VAL A 89 -7.07 18.98 10.78
N ILE A 90 -5.82 18.71 10.39
CA ILE A 90 -4.95 19.66 9.70
C ILE A 90 -5.52 20.01 8.30
N LEU A 91 -5.81 19.00 7.50
CA LEU A 91 -6.21 19.19 6.10
C LEU A 91 -7.69 19.55 5.95
N ARG A 92 -8.51 19.33 6.97
CA ARG A 92 -9.96 19.59 6.97
C ARG A 92 -10.63 19.14 5.67
N PRO A 93 -10.47 17.87 5.27
CA PRO A 93 -11.05 17.38 4.03
C PRO A 93 -12.59 17.47 4.09
N LYS A 94 -13.22 17.55 2.91
CA LYS A 94 -14.69 17.43 2.82
C LYS A 94 -15.13 16.12 3.53
N ALA A 95 -16.27 16.13 4.19
CA ALA A 95 -16.75 15.00 4.99
C ALA A 95 -16.65 13.65 4.25
N ARG A 96 -17.00 13.63 2.96
CA ARG A 96 -16.94 12.45 2.08
C ARG A 96 -15.53 11.89 1.84
N LEU A 97 -14.47 12.67 2.08
CA LEU A 97 -13.08 12.30 1.83
C LEU A 97 -12.33 11.95 3.12
N LYS A 98 -12.97 12.09 4.27
CA LYS A 98 -12.31 11.94 5.57
C LYS A 98 -11.76 10.52 5.77
N SER A 99 -12.55 9.51 5.49
CA SER A 99 -12.12 8.11 5.58
C SER A 99 -11.08 7.77 4.50
N ILE A 100 -11.16 8.39 3.31
CA ILE A 100 -10.15 8.23 2.25
C ILE A 100 -8.79 8.77 2.70
N TYR A 101 -8.72 9.97 3.28
CA TYR A 101 -7.47 10.50 3.82
C TYR A 101 -6.87 9.62 4.93
N ARG A 102 -7.71 9.04 5.78
CA ARG A 102 -7.25 8.08 6.79
C ARG A 102 -6.66 6.83 6.17
N LEU A 103 -7.33 6.26 5.17
CA LEU A 103 -6.81 5.12 4.42
C LEU A 103 -5.46 5.44 3.78
N MET A 104 -5.35 6.58 3.08
CA MET A 104 -4.10 7.02 2.46
C MET A 104 -2.98 7.26 3.49
N THR A 105 -3.32 7.67 4.71
CA THR A 105 -2.34 7.88 5.78
C THR A 105 -1.80 6.57 6.33
N ILE A 106 -2.69 5.59 6.58
CA ILE A 106 -2.32 4.34 7.25
C ILE A 106 -1.62 3.38 6.29
N PHE A 107 -2.11 3.29 5.04
CA PHE A 107 -1.68 2.25 4.11
C PHE A 107 -0.73 2.80 3.03
N GLY A 108 0.57 2.65 3.29
CA GLY A 108 1.62 2.89 2.31
C GLY A 108 1.75 1.75 1.29
N ASN A 109 2.54 1.96 0.24
CA ASN A 109 2.81 0.97 -0.80
C ASN A 109 3.98 0.04 -0.39
N ILE A 110 3.83 -0.66 0.73
CA ILE A 110 4.83 -1.56 1.31
C ILE A 110 5.19 -2.69 0.33
N GLY A 111 4.19 -3.29 -0.33
CA GLY A 111 4.40 -4.45 -1.19
C GLY A 111 5.05 -4.11 -2.52
N PHE A 112 4.42 -3.24 -3.33
CA PHE A 112 4.88 -3.01 -4.70
C PHE A 112 6.08 -2.07 -4.78
N MET A 113 6.24 -1.15 -3.86
CA MET A 113 7.32 -0.16 -3.89
C MET A 113 8.28 -0.33 -2.70
N GLY A 114 7.79 -0.66 -1.51
CA GLY A 114 8.63 -0.86 -0.33
C GLY A 114 9.64 -1.98 -0.52
N ILE A 115 9.22 -3.16 -0.96
CA ILE A 115 10.12 -4.31 -1.17
C ILE A 115 11.29 -3.97 -2.10
N PRO A 116 11.08 -3.50 -3.36
CA PRO A 116 12.19 -3.20 -4.26
C PRO A 116 13.11 -2.09 -3.74
N VAL A 117 12.54 -1.07 -3.12
CA VAL A 117 13.31 0.04 -2.55
C VAL A 117 14.18 -0.43 -1.40
N ILE A 118 13.59 -1.13 -0.43
CA ILE A 118 14.32 -1.63 0.75
C ILE A 118 15.38 -2.64 0.34
N LYS A 119 15.07 -3.56 -0.59
CA LYS A 119 16.05 -4.52 -1.12
C LYS A 119 17.23 -3.81 -1.79
N SER A 120 16.99 -2.73 -2.51
CA SER A 120 18.05 -1.98 -3.19
C SER A 120 18.93 -1.17 -2.23
N ILE A 121 18.39 -0.74 -1.09
CA ILE A 121 19.09 0.06 -0.10
C ILE A 121 19.87 -0.82 0.89
N PHE A 122 19.21 -1.85 1.43
CA PHE A 122 19.71 -2.65 2.54
C PHE A 122 20.06 -4.10 2.15
N GLY A 123 19.79 -4.51 0.89
CA GLY A 123 20.06 -5.87 0.44
C GLY A 123 19.03 -6.90 0.89
N ASN A 124 19.39 -8.17 0.74
CA ASN A 124 18.52 -9.29 1.12
C ASN A 124 18.35 -9.41 2.65
N GLU A 125 19.29 -8.92 3.44
CA GLU A 125 19.25 -8.95 4.91
C GLU A 125 18.02 -8.25 5.48
N ALA A 126 17.52 -7.21 4.78
CA ALA A 126 16.31 -6.49 5.18
C ALA A 126 15.01 -7.24 4.90
N MET A 127 15.03 -8.28 4.06
CA MET A 127 13.80 -8.89 3.55
C MET A 127 13.00 -9.63 4.63
N ILE A 128 13.65 -10.18 5.64
CA ILE A 128 12.96 -10.77 6.79
C ILE A 128 12.13 -9.71 7.55
N TYR A 129 12.70 -8.54 7.75
CA TYR A 129 12.00 -7.43 8.42
C TYR A 129 10.79 -6.97 7.62
N VAL A 130 10.94 -6.88 6.29
CA VAL A 130 9.83 -6.56 5.38
C VAL A 130 8.74 -7.63 5.39
N ALA A 131 9.09 -8.92 5.50
CA ALA A 131 8.10 -10.00 5.61
C ALA A 131 7.19 -9.80 6.84
N PHE A 132 7.74 -9.42 7.99
CA PHE A 132 6.95 -9.07 9.17
C PHE A 132 6.08 -7.82 8.96
N TYR A 133 6.57 -6.79 8.23
CA TYR A 133 5.76 -5.64 7.85
C TYR A 133 4.57 -6.05 6.99
N ILE A 134 4.74 -6.97 6.03
CA ILE A 134 3.66 -7.50 5.19
C ILE A 134 2.61 -8.20 6.04
N LEU A 135 3.00 -8.99 7.06
CA LEU A 135 2.06 -9.61 7.99
C LEU A 135 1.25 -8.55 8.75
N GLY A 136 1.92 -7.61 9.40
CA GLY A 136 1.27 -6.52 10.12
C GLY A 136 0.36 -5.69 9.22
N TYR A 137 0.81 -5.37 8.01
CA TYR A 137 0.05 -4.66 7.00
C TYR A 137 -1.25 -5.37 6.62
N ASN A 138 -1.19 -6.67 6.36
CA ASN A 138 -2.38 -7.44 6.00
C ASN A 138 -3.37 -7.52 7.17
N ILE A 139 -2.89 -7.71 8.41
CA ILE A 139 -3.76 -7.66 9.59
C ILE A 139 -4.51 -6.32 9.63
N MET A 140 -3.79 -5.21 9.48
CA MET A 140 -4.39 -3.88 9.51
C MET A 140 -5.30 -3.61 8.32
N LEU A 141 -4.94 -4.11 7.13
CA LEU A 141 -5.71 -3.94 5.90
C LEU A 141 -7.09 -4.60 6.01
N TYR A 142 -7.12 -5.85 6.47
CA TYR A 142 -8.37 -6.62 6.56
C TYR A 142 -9.20 -6.31 7.80
N THR A 143 -8.64 -5.60 8.78
CA THR A 143 -9.38 -5.08 9.95
C THR A 143 -9.77 -3.63 9.75
N CYS A 144 -8.85 -2.72 10.01
CA CYS A 144 -9.04 -1.27 9.94
C CYS A 144 -9.33 -0.78 8.51
N GLY A 145 -8.62 -1.33 7.50
CA GLY A 145 -8.76 -0.94 6.09
C GLY A 145 -10.17 -1.22 5.55
N VAL A 146 -10.69 -2.43 5.79
CA VAL A 146 -12.06 -2.80 5.39
C VAL A 146 -13.09 -1.92 6.10
N HIS A 147 -12.93 -1.68 7.41
CA HIS A 147 -13.84 -0.80 8.16
C HIS A 147 -13.86 0.63 7.60
N LEU A 148 -12.68 1.21 7.35
CA LEU A 148 -12.57 2.56 6.79
C LEU A 148 -13.09 2.66 5.36
N SER A 149 -12.91 1.63 4.53
CA SER A 149 -13.43 1.60 3.16
C SER A 149 -14.96 1.52 3.12
N MET A 150 -15.58 0.72 4.00
CA MET A 150 -17.03 0.72 4.19
C MET A 150 -17.56 2.08 4.68
N LYS A 151 -16.81 2.73 5.59
CA LYS A 151 -17.16 4.08 6.05
C LYS A 151 -17.05 5.10 4.93
N ALA A 152 -16.02 5.02 4.08
CA ALA A 152 -15.88 5.86 2.90
C ALA A 152 -17.06 5.69 1.92
N ALA A 153 -17.56 4.45 1.74
CA ALA A 153 -18.73 4.18 0.94
C ALA A 153 -19.99 4.86 1.51
N LYS A 154 -20.21 4.77 2.82
CA LYS A 154 -21.33 5.45 3.50
C LYS A 154 -21.22 6.98 3.40
N GLU A 155 -20.03 7.56 3.58
CA GLU A 155 -19.77 8.98 3.44
C GLU A 155 -20.05 9.49 2.00
N ASN A 156 -19.92 8.62 1.00
CA ASN A 156 -20.18 8.91 -0.41
C ASN A 156 -21.68 8.72 -0.79
N SER A 157 -22.34 7.72 -0.22
CA SER A 157 -23.75 7.39 -0.50
C SER A 157 -24.72 8.46 0.01
N GLY A 158 -24.42 9.13 1.11
CA GLY A 158 -25.25 10.20 1.67
C GLY A 158 -25.53 11.38 0.71
N LYS A 159 -24.71 11.58 -0.32
CA LYS A 159 -24.95 12.56 -1.38
C LYS A 159 -25.83 12.05 -2.50
N ARG A 160 -25.78 10.74 -2.80
CA ARG A 160 -26.59 10.14 -3.87
C ARG A 160 -28.08 10.17 -3.47
N VAL A 161 -28.37 9.90 -2.21
CA VAL A 161 -29.73 10.02 -1.65
C VAL A 161 -30.20 11.48 -1.65
N SER A 162 -29.39 12.41 -1.13
CA SER A 162 -29.72 13.85 -1.13
C SER A 162 -29.85 14.45 -2.52
N TYR A 163 -29.05 13.99 -3.51
CA TYR A 163 -29.17 14.43 -4.90
C TYR A 163 -30.44 13.88 -5.56
N LEU A 164 -30.78 12.61 -5.32
CA LEU A 164 -32.00 11.98 -5.84
C LEU A 164 -33.27 12.62 -5.20
N GLU A 165 -33.21 12.92 -3.91
CA GLU A 165 -34.28 13.65 -3.20
C GLU A 165 -34.43 15.08 -3.72
N ALA A 166 -33.32 15.79 -4.01
CA ALA A 166 -33.35 17.13 -4.61
C ALA A 166 -33.85 17.12 -6.05
N VAL A 167 -33.51 16.09 -6.84
CA VAL A 167 -34.03 15.91 -8.20
C VAL A 167 -35.52 15.54 -8.19
N ALA A 168 -35.93 14.68 -7.27
CA ALA A 168 -37.35 14.32 -7.07
C ALA A 168 -38.20 15.52 -6.57
N ALA A 169 -37.62 16.35 -5.71
CA ALA A 169 -38.29 17.54 -5.20
C ALA A 169 -38.43 18.70 -6.24
N ASN A 170 -37.56 18.73 -7.27
CA ASN A 170 -37.57 19.77 -8.31
C ASN A 170 -38.35 19.40 -9.58
N GLY A 171 -39.15 18.31 -9.55
CA GLY A 171 -40.21 18.00 -10.49
C GLY A 171 -39.90 18.34 -11.96
N THR A 172 -38.91 17.70 -12.57
CA THR A 172 -38.76 17.71 -14.03
C THR A 172 -39.38 16.43 -14.60
N GLU A 173 -40.62 16.60 -15.11
CA GLU A 173 -41.21 15.66 -16.05
C GLU A 173 -40.28 15.52 -17.26
N ASN A 174 -39.59 14.41 -17.36
CA ASN A 174 -39.35 13.74 -18.65
C ASN A 174 -38.77 12.37 -18.34
N GLY A 175 -39.65 11.39 -18.48
CA GLY A 175 -39.32 9.97 -18.38
C GLY A 175 -38.37 9.56 -19.49
N ILE A 176 -37.20 9.09 -19.12
CA ILE A 176 -36.41 8.02 -19.73
C ILE A 176 -35.42 7.58 -18.66
N LEU A 177 -35.87 6.82 -17.67
CA LEU A 177 -34.98 5.99 -16.87
C LEU A 177 -34.99 4.62 -17.50
N SER A 178 -33.95 4.34 -18.24
CA SER A 178 -33.68 3.02 -18.82
C SER A 178 -33.58 1.95 -17.71
N GLU A 179 -34.24 0.83 -17.93
CA GLU A 179 -34.37 -0.35 -17.06
C GLU A 179 -33.04 -1.02 -16.59
N LYS A 180 -31.90 -0.38 -16.76
CA LYS A 180 -30.61 -0.92 -16.36
C LYS A 180 -30.07 -0.43 -15.00
N GLU A 181 -30.77 0.44 -14.28
CA GLU A 181 -30.32 0.98 -12.98
C GLU A 181 -31.04 0.38 -11.74
N GLN A 182 -31.87 -0.64 -11.92
CA GLN A 182 -32.67 -1.23 -10.83
C GLN A 182 -31.94 -2.25 -9.93
N THR A 183 -30.61 -2.43 -10.04
CA THR A 183 -29.94 -3.51 -9.30
C THR A 183 -28.91 -3.05 -8.25
N VAL A 184 -29.02 -1.85 -7.71
CA VAL A 184 -28.13 -1.41 -6.59
C VAL A 184 -28.93 -0.64 -5.51
N THR A 185 -30.19 -0.96 -5.32
CA THR A 185 -30.98 -0.55 -4.15
C THR A 185 -31.14 -1.75 -3.24
N GLY A 186 -30.23 -1.93 -2.34
CA GLY A 186 -30.31 -2.99 -1.34
C GLY A 186 -28.92 -3.48 -1.00
N VAL A 187 -28.12 -2.66 -0.30
CA VAL A 187 -27.20 -3.28 0.66
C VAL A 187 -28.12 -3.74 1.78
N ASP A 188 -28.71 -4.90 1.58
CA ASP A 188 -29.26 -5.71 2.66
C ASP A 188 -28.11 -5.87 3.66
N LEU A 189 -28.21 -5.13 4.76
CA LEU A 189 -27.47 -5.44 5.98
C LEU A 189 -28.11 -6.72 6.51
N GLU A 190 -27.95 -7.79 5.73
CA GLU A 190 -28.24 -9.13 6.17
C GLU A 190 -27.47 -9.32 7.46
N TYR A 191 -28.17 -9.68 8.50
CA TYR A 191 -27.65 -10.02 9.80
C TYR A 191 -26.77 -11.26 9.64
N GLN A 192 -25.55 -11.05 9.10
CA GLN A 192 -24.55 -12.10 9.04
C GLN A 192 -24.26 -12.52 10.47
N SER A 193 -24.46 -13.78 10.76
CA SER A 193 -24.15 -14.37 12.05
C SER A 193 -22.70 -14.06 12.42
N LEU A 194 -22.38 -13.92 13.69
CA LEU A 194 -21.01 -13.73 14.17
C LEU A 194 -20.04 -14.74 13.53
N THR A 195 -20.52 -15.97 13.31
CA THR A 195 -19.78 -17.07 12.69
C THR A 195 -19.48 -16.78 11.21
N GLU A 196 -20.42 -16.24 10.44
CA GLU A 196 -20.20 -15.87 9.04
C GLU A 196 -19.28 -14.67 8.90
N ARG A 197 -19.37 -13.70 9.81
CA ARG A 197 -18.42 -12.59 9.89
C ARG A 197 -17.02 -13.06 10.24
N MET A 198 -16.88 -13.98 11.19
CA MET A 198 -15.60 -14.59 11.54
C MET A 198 -15.06 -15.44 10.39
N MET A 199 -15.89 -16.25 9.76
CA MET A 199 -15.50 -17.07 8.60
C MET A 199 -15.07 -16.21 7.41
N GLY A 200 -15.81 -15.14 7.11
CA GLY A 200 -15.45 -14.13 6.10
C GLY A 200 -14.14 -13.43 6.42
N PHE A 201 -13.92 -13.09 7.68
CA PHE A 201 -12.69 -12.52 8.18
C PHE A 201 -11.51 -13.50 8.00
N PHE A 202 -11.62 -14.73 8.47
CA PHE A 202 -10.59 -15.76 8.28
C PHE A 202 -10.29 -16.04 6.80
N ARG A 203 -11.31 -16.09 5.95
CA ARG A 203 -11.14 -16.30 4.51
C ARG A 203 -10.38 -15.14 3.82
N GLN A 204 -10.51 -13.90 4.33
CA GLN A 204 -9.75 -12.75 3.85
C GLN A 204 -8.29 -12.78 4.32
N PHE A 205 -7.99 -13.40 5.47
CA PHE A 205 -6.62 -13.59 5.95
C PHE A 205 -5.86 -14.67 5.17
N VAL A 206 -6.55 -15.66 4.60
CA VAL A 206 -5.91 -16.69 3.76
C VAL A 206 -5.70 -16.15 2.34
N ASN A 207 -4.93 -15.06 2.23
CA ASN A 207 -4.46 -14.59 0.93
C ASN A 207 -3.01 -15.05 0.69
N PRO A 208 -2.59 -15.21 -0.58
CA PRO A 208 -1.25 -15.71 -0.91
C PRO A 208 -0.11 -14.91 -0.28
N GLY A 209 -0.27 -13.59 -0.10
CA GLY A 209 0.72 -12.74 0.53
C GLY A 209 0.91 -13.05 2.03
N VAL A 210 -0.18 -13.28 2.78
CA VAL A 210 -0.11 -13.69 4.20
C VAL A 210 0.49 -15.08 4.34
N VAL A 211 0.05 -16.03 3.50
CA VAL A 211 0.59 -17.40 3.51
C VAL A 211 2.09 -17.39 3.24
N ALA A 212 2.54 -16.63 2.24
CA ALA A 212 3.95 -16.47 1.92
C ALA A 212 4.75 -15.82 3.06
N ALA A 213 4.19 -14.78 3.70
CA ALA A 213 4.86 -14.13 4.80
C ALA A 213 4.98 -15.04 6.03
N ILE A 214 3.95 -15.86 6.34
CA ILE A 214 4.02 -16.89 7.38
C ILE A 214 5.06 -17.95 7.00
N ALA A 215 5.04 -18.43 5.75
CA ALA A 215 6.03 -19.41 5.27
C ALA A 215 7.46 -18.84 5.37
N ALA A 216 7.68 -17.58 4.97
CA ALA A 216 8.95 -16.88 5.09
C ALA A 216 9.45 -16.84 6.54
N VAL A 217 8.57 -16.49 7.49
CA VAL A 217 8.90 -16.49 8.93
C VAL A 217 9.26 -17.90 9.42
N ILE A 218 8.51 -18.93 9.01
CA ILE A 218 8.80 -20.32 9.39
C ILE A 218 10.15 -20.78 8.82
N ILE A 219 10.40 -20.54 7.53
CA ILE A 219 11.66 -20.90 6.85
C ILE A 219 12.83 -20.24 7.57
N PHE A 220 12.71 -18.94 7.85
CA PHE A 220 13.74 -18.17 8.54
C PHE A 220 13.99 -18.67 9.97
N THR A 221 12.94 -18.86 10.77
CA THR A 221 13.08 -19.28 12.19
C THR A 221 13.57 -20.71 12.34
N ALA A 222 13.16 -21.60 11.43
CA ALA A 222 13.58 -23.01 11.42
C ALA A 222 14.93 -23.22 10.72
N GLY A 223 15.51 -22.19 10.08
CA GLY A 223 16.79 -22.30 9.36
C GLY A 223 16.73 -23.30 8.20
N ILE A 224 15.59 -23.37 7.50
CA ILE A 224 15.36 -24.36 6.44
C ILE A 224 16.24 -24.01 5.23
N MET A 225 17.17 -24.90 4.91
CA MET A 225 17.94 -24.83 3.67
C MET A 225 17.15 -25.48 2.52
N VAL A 226 17.00 -24.76 1.43
CA VAL A 226 16.34 -25.28 0.22
C VAL A 226 17.39 -25.71 -0.81
N PRO A 227 17.11 -26.74 -1.64
CA PRO A 227 17.97 -27.11 -2.76
C PRO A 227 18.15 -25.98 -3.74
N GLU A 228 19.34 -25.90 -4.37
CA GLU A 228 19.71 -24.85 -5.34
C GLU A 228 18.66 -24.64 -6.46
N PRO A 229 18.06 -25.68 -7.07
CA PRO A 229 17.02 -25.46 -8.08
C PRO A 229 15.78 -24.74 -7.56
N VAL A 230 15.41 -24.95 -6.29
CA VAL A 230 14.28 -24.28 -5.65
C VAL A 230 14.62 -22.81 -5.39
N TYR A 231 15.83 -22.54 -4.90
CA TYR A 231 16.33 -21.20 -4.72
C TYR A 231 16.34 -20.42 -6.05
N THR A 232 16.91 -20.99 -7.09
CA THR A 232 17.00 -20.39 -8.43
C THR A 232 15.60 -20.11 -9.02
N PHE A 233 14.67 -21.05 -8.86
CA PHE A 233 13.27 -20.83 -9.28
C PHE A 233 12.64 -19.64 -8.53
N CYS A 234 12.77 -19.61 -7.22
CA CYS A 234 12.23 -18.51 -6.39
C CYS A 234 12.89 -17.17 -6.75
N ASP A 235 14.19 -17.18 -7.06
CA ASP A 235 14.91 -15.97 -7.43
C ASP A 235 14.42 -15.38 -8.76
N TYR A 236 14.27 -16.19 -9.79
CA TYR A 236 13.75 -15.73 -11.08
C TYR A 236 12.30 -15.24 -10.96
N MET A 237 11.44 -16.01 -10.31
CA MET A 237 10.03 -15.65 -10.14
C MET A 237 9.88 -14.41 -9.24
N GLY A 238 10.60 -14.38 -8.13
CA GLY A 238 10.54 -13.28 -7.17
C GLY A 238 11.02 -11.97 -7.77
N ASN A 239 12.18 -11.97 -8.44
CA ASN A 239 12.74 -10.76 -9.05
C ASN A 239 11.88 -10.20 -10.20
N THR A 240 11.04 -11.02 -10.84
CA THR A 240 10.06 -10.58 -11.85
C THR A 240 8.97 -9.67 -11.26
N THR A 241 8.71 -9.75 -9.96
CA THR A 241 7.72 -8.93 -9.26
C THR A 241 7.99 -7.44 -9.44
N ILE A 242 9.26 -7.02 -9.32
CA ILE A 242 9.65 -5.60 -9.33
C ILE A 242 9.27 -4.91 -10.65
N PRO A 243 9.74 -5.39 -11.83
CA PRO A 243 9.40 -4.74 -13.08
C PRO A 243 7.90 -4.81 -13.40
N LEU A 244 7.23 -5.93 -13.11
CA LEU A 244 5.79 -6.05 -13.34
C LEU A 244 4.98 -5.10 -12.48
N SER A 245 5.34 -4.96 -11.19
CA SER A 245 4.68 -4.02 -10.28
C SER A 245 4.83 -2.57 -10.73
N MET A 246 6.04 -2.17 -11.14
CA MET A 246 6.30 -0.83 -11.66
C MET A 246 5.53 -0.55 -12.95
N LEU A 247 5.46 -1.52 -13.82
CA LEU A 247 4.70 -1.45 -15.06
C LEU A 247 3.20 -1.23 -14.77
N LEU A 248 2.63 -1.97 -13.82
CA LEU A 248 1.24 -1.80 -13.37
C LEU A 248 0.96 -0.44 -12.75
N ILE A 249 1.90 0.10 -11.95
CA ILE A 249 1.78 1.46 -11.42
C ILE A 249 1.77 2.47 -12.58
N GLY A 250 2.64 2.30 -13.58
CA GLY A 250 2.67 3.13 -14.77
C GLY A 250 1.35 3.10 -15.55
N VAL A 251 0.74 1.93 -15.72
CA VAL A 251 -0.61 1.78 -16.30
C VAL A 251 -1.64 2.55 -15.49
N SER A 252 -1.63 2.39 -14.16
CA SER A 252 -2.55 3.12 -13.27
C SER A 252 -2.40 4.64 -13.37
N MET A 253 -1.17 5.13 -13.54
CA MET A 253 -0.90 6.55 -13.81
C MET A 253 -1.49 6.99 -15.14
N ALA A 254 -1.39 6.16 -16.21
CA ALA A 254 -1.93 6.48 -17.53
C ALA A 254 -3.47 6.50 -17.57
N GLN A 255 -4.13 5.76 -16.69
CA GLN A 255 -5.59 5.75 -16.53
C GLN A 255 -6.10 6.98 -15.78
N ALA A 256 -5.29 7.59 -14.92
CA ALA A 256 -5.67 8.77 -14.17
C ALA A 256 -5.79 10.00 -15.08
N ASN A 257 -6.80 10.85 -14.82
CA ASN A 257 -6.86 12.17 -15.46
C ASN A 257 -5.79 13.07 -14.83
N MET A 258 -4.68 13.25 -15.53
CA MET A 258 -3.50 13.96 -15.02
C MET A 258 -3.82 15.40 -14.62
N TRP A 259 -4.72 16.10 -15.32
CA TRP A 259 -5.11 17.48 -14.95
C TRP A 259 -5.75 17.51 -13.56
N ASP A 260 -6.65 16.57 -13.26
CA ASP A 260 -7.30 16.47 -11.96
C ASP A 260 -6.34 16.07 -10.82
N VAL A 261 -5.27 15.34 -11.15
CA VAL A 261 -4.26 14.91 -10.17
C VAL A 261 -3.55 16.12 -9.57
N PHE A 262 -3.23 17.13 -10.38
CA PHE A 262 -2.43 18.28 -9.97
C PHE A 262 -3.21 19.45 -9.38
N THR A 263 -4.54 19.41 -9.36
CA THR A 263 -5.38 20.57 -8.98
C THR A 263 -5.63 20.70 -7.47
N ASP A 264 -5.56 19.63 -6.69
CA ASP A 264 -5.87 19.69 -5.25
C ASP A 264 -4.62 19.89 -4.38
N TRP A 265 -4.43 21.13 -3.91
CA TRP A 265 -3.31 21.52 -3.04
C TRP A 265 -3.23 20.70 -1.73
N ARG A 266 -4.35 20.15 -1.23
CA ARG A 266 -4.38 19.35 -0.01
C ARG A 266 -3.57 18.06 -0.16
N ILE A 267 -3.52 17.48 -1.36
CA ILE A 267 -2.72 16.27 -1.61
C ILE A 267 -1.23 16.60 -1.51
N TYR A 268 -0.78 17.77 -1.95
CA TYR A 268 0.63 18.19 -1.82
C TYR A 268 1.03 18.36 -0.35
N ILE A 269 0.18 19.02 0.45
CA ILE A 269 0.44 19.14 1.90
C ILE A 269 0.39 17.77 2.57
N PHE A 270 -0.54 16.90 2.20
CA PHE A 270 -0.60 15.53 2.68
C PHE A 270 0.72 14.79 2.41
N ILE A 271 1.24 14.86 1.18
CA ILE A 271 2.51 14.24 0.78
C ILE A 271 3.66 14.80 1.60
N LEU A 272 3.77 16.12 1.71
CA LEU A 272 4.83 16.77 2.46
C LEU A 272 4.83 16.34 3.94
N ILE A 273 3.67 16.32 4.57
CA ILE A 273 3.56 15.91 5.97
C ILE A 273 3.83 14.41 6.10
N ARG A 274 3.12 13.56 5.33
CA ARG A 274 3.11 12.09 5.50
C ARG A 274 4.43 11.46 5.05
N MET A 275 5.00 11.93 3.93
CA MET A 275 6.16 11.29 3.30
C MET A 275 7.49 11.99 3.62
N VAL A 276 7.47 13.19 4.17
CA VAL A 276 8.71 13.92 4.49
C VAL A 276 8.78 14.29 5.97
N ALA A 277 7.83 15.10 6.45
CA ALA A 277 7.91 15.62 7.81
C ALA A 277 7.83 14.50 8.87
N VAL A 278 6.94 13.53 8.69
CA VAL A 278 6.76 12.41 9.63
C VAL A 278 7.99 11.51 9.69
N PRO A 279 8.53 10.96 8.59
CA PRO A 279 9.75 10.14 8.66
C PRO A 279 10.93 10.89 9.27
N ILE A 280 11.16 12.15 8.89
CA ILE A 280 12.26 12.95 9.44
C ILE A 280 12.05 13.20 10.94
N ALA A 281 10.86 13.58 11.37
CA ALA A 281 10.55 13.75 12.78
C ALA A 281 10.79 12.47 13.58
N MET A 282 10.45 11.30 13.02
CA MET A 282 10.69 10.00 13.65
C MET A 282 12.18 9.65 13.75
N VAL A 283 12.99 10.02 12.74
CA VAL A 283 14.45 9.86 12.84
C VAL A 283 14.97 10.63 14.06
N PHE A 284 14.64 11.92 14.18
CA PHE A 284 15.10 12.75 15.28
C PHE A 284 14.52 12.34 16.64
N ALA A 285 13.27 11.88 16.69
CA ALA A 285 12.63 11.44 17.92
C ALA A 285 13.20 10.12 18.45
N LEU A 286 13.63 9.21 17.56
CA LEU A 286 14.02 7.86 17.94
C LEU A 286 15.54 7.61 17.91
N LYS A 287 16.35 8.52 17.37
CA LYS A 287 17.81 8.32 17.24
C LYS A 287 18.50 7.97 18.57
N ASP A 288 18.14 8.67 19.66
CA ASP A 288 18.74 8.44 20.98
C ASP A 288 18.25 7.11 21.58
N PHE A 289 16.99 6.73 21.34
CA PHE A 289 16.44 5.43 21.70
C PHE A 289 17.14 4.31 20.95
N VAL A 290 17.29 4.43 19.63
CA VAL A 290 17.98 3.46 18.76
C VAL A 290 19.42 3.25 19.23
N ALA A 291 20.13 4.32 19.57
CA ALA A 291 21.49 4.26 20.10
C ALA A 291 21.54 3.62 21.48
N ALA A 292 20.64 3.99 22.40
CA ALA A 292 20.63 3.47 23.76
C ALA A 292 20.36 1.96 23.85
N TYR A 293 19.54 1.43 22.94
CA TYR A 293 19.16 0.02 22.91
C TYR A 293 19.90 -0.78 21.85
N ALA A 294 20.91 -0.21 21.21
CA ALA A 294 21.71 -0.82 20.14
C ALA A 294 20.84 -1.51 19.08
N VAL A 295 19.79 -0.83 18.64
CA VAL A 295 18.89 -1.36 17.61
C VAL A 295 19.65 -1.48 16.30
N ASP A 296 19.44 -2.58 15.59
CA ASP A 296 20.05 -2.83 14.28
C ASP A 296 19.72 -1.67 13.32
N PRO A 297 20.71 -1.01 12.71
CA PRO A 297 20.51 0.08 11.75
C PRO A 297 19.61 -0.30 10.57
N ILE A 298 19.62 -1.59 10.14
CA ILE A 298 18.76 -2.07 9.06
C ILE A 298 17.29 -2.03 9.51
N VAL A 299 16.99 -2.50 10.71
CA VAL A 299 15.62 -2.48 11.28
C VAL A 299 15.08 -1.06 11.35
N PHE A 300 15.90 -0.13 11.87
CA PHE A 300 15.51 1.27 11.95
C PHE A 300 15.36 1.90 10.56
N GLY A 301 16.29 1.60 9.65
CA GLY A 301 16.23 2.06 8.27
C GLY A 301 14.98 1.58 7.55
N VAL A 302 14.62 0.30 7.67
CA VAL A 302 13.38 -0.28 7.13
C VAL A 302 12.16 0.47 7.68
N PHE A 303 12.08 0.68 8.99
CA PHE A 303 10.98 1.43 9.62
C PHE A 303 10.82 2.84 9.04
N ILE A 304 11.90 3.61 8.90
CA ILE A 304 11.86 4.98 8.38
C ILE A 304 11.51 5.00 6.89
N VAL A 305 12.06 4.09 6.10
CA VAL A 305 11.75 3.98 4.67
C VAL A 305 10.27 3.61 4.47
N GLU A 306 9.74 2.67 5.25
CA GLU A 306 8.31 2.31 5.20
C GLU A 306 7.39 3.48 5.60
N LEU A 307 7.79 4.31 6.56
CA LEU A 307 7.08 5.55 6.87
C LEU A 307 7.08 6.52 5.68
N GLY A 308 8.12 6.56 4.88
CA GLY A 308 8.24 7.40 3.69
C GLY A 308 7.56 6.85 2.43
N MET A 309 7.03 5.61 2.45
CA MET A 309 6.42 5.01 1.26
C MET A 309 5.18 5.79 0.78
N PRO A 310 4.98 5.88 -0.56
CA PRO A 310 3.80 6.51 -1.13
C PRO A 310 2.52 5.75 -0.78
N VAL A 311 1.38 6.33 -1.11
CA VAL A 311 0.07 5.72 -0.86
C VAL A 311 -0.05 4.38 -1.59
N GLY A 312 -0.54 3.35 -0.90
CA GLY A 312 -0.70 2.00 -1.45
C GLY A 312 -1.81 1.90 -2.48
N SER A 313 -1.53 1.29 -3.63
CA SER A 313 -2.49 1.12 -4.72
C SER A 313 -3.70 0.25 -4.34
N ILE A 314 -3.54 -0.68 -3.41
CA ILE A 314 -4.61 -1.56 -2.91
C ILE A 314 -5.82 -0.79 -2.35
N ILE A 315 -5.60 0.43 -1.84
CA ILE A 315 -6.66 1.25 -1.23
C ILE A 315 -7.71 1.66 -2.25
N ALA A 316 -7.29 2.06 -3.46
CA ALA A 316 -8.22 2.43 -4.52
C ALA A 316 -9.12 1.26 -4.90
N LEU A 317 -8.56 0.05 -4.96
CA LEU A 317 -9.31 -1.17 -5.22
C LEU A 317 -10.32 -1.45 -4.10
N MET A 318 -9.89 -1.41 -2.84
CA MET A 318 -10.76 -1.65 -1.67
C MET A 318 -11.93 -0.64 -1.60
N VAL A 319 -11.65 0.62 -1.84
CA VAL A 319 -12.67 1.69 -1.84
C VAL A 319 -13.68 1.46 -2.96
N ARG A 320 -13.21 1.08 -4.17
CA ARG A 320 -14.04 0.75 -5.33
C ARG A 320 -14.91 -0.49 -5.08
N GLU A 321 -14.35 -1.55 -4.52
CA GLU A 321 -15.09 -2.79 -4.17
C GLU A 321 -16.22 -2.55 -3.17
N LYS A 322 -16.08 -1.55 -2.30
CA LYS A 322 -17.14 -1.15 -1.35
C LYS A 322 -18.10 -0.11 -1.92
N GLY A 323 -18.03 0.18 -3.23
CA GLY A 323 -18.93 1.09 -3.93
C GLY A 323 -18.67 2.58 -3.70
N ALA A 324 -17.51 2.96 -3.16
CA ALA A 324 -17.12 4.34 -3.02
C ALA A 324 -16.31 4.86 -4.25
N ASP A 325 -16.31 6.17 -4.45
CA ASP A 325 -15.51 6.81 -5.49
C ASP A 325 -14.01 6.71 -5.17
N SER A 326 -13.30 5.93 -5.98
CA SER A 326 -11.86 5.72 -5.83
C SER A 326 -11.00 6.78 -6.54
N ALA A 327 -11.59 7.71 -7.30
CA ALA A 327 -10.85 8.69 -8.10
C ALA A 327 -9.91 9.55 -7.24
N TYR A 328 -10.34 9.92 -6.03
CA TYR A 328 -9.51 10.69 -5.11
C TYR A 328 -8.34 9.87 -4.54
N CYS A 329 -8.55 8.59 -4.23
CA CYS A 329 -7.47 7.68 -3.87
C CYS A 329 -6.44 7.57 -4.99
N THR A 330 -6.91 7.41 -6.24
CA THR A 330 -6.02 7.29 -7.41
C THR A 330 -5.16 8.54 -7.58
N ARG A 331 -5.73 9.75 -7.39
CA ARG A 331 -4.94 11.00 -7.41
C ARG A 331 -3.85 10.98 -6.34
N GLY A 332 -4.19 10.61 -5.10
CA GLY A 332 -3.23 10.50 -4.01
C GLY A 332 -2.12 9.48 -4.30
N ILE A 333 -2.46 8.32 -4.85
CA ILE A 333 -1.52 7.27 -5.25
C ILE A 333 -0.55 7.79 -6.30
N VAL A 334 -1.05 8.36 -7.40
CA VAL A 334 -0.22 8.85 -8.52
C VAL A 334 0.72 9.93 -8.05
N LEU A 335 0.19 10.97 -7.36
CA LEU A 335 1.00 12.11 -6.95
C LEU A 335 2.04 11.72 -5.89
N SER A 336 1.67 10.89 -4.91
CA SER A 336 2.61 10.40 -3.90
C SER A 336 3.69 9.49 -4.50
N THR A 337 3.34 8.67 -5.49
CA THR A 337 4.31 7.82 -6.20
C THR A 337 5.31 8.66 -7.00
N LEU A 338 4.86 9.70 -7.69
CA LEU A 338 5.77 10.64 -8.37
C LEU A 338 6.66 11.37 -7.38
N ALA A 339 6.08 11.84 -6.26
CA ALA A 339 6.83 12.55 -5.23
C ALA A 339 7.89 11.64 -4.57
N SER A 340 7.64 10.33 -4.45
CA SER A 340 8.55 9.37 -3.81
C SER A 340 9.92 9.29 -4.48
N ILE A 341 10.03 9.62 -5.75
CA ILE A 341 11.28 9.68 -6.51
C ILE A 341 12.29 10.65 -5.84
N VAL A 342 11.76 11.72 -5.26
CA VAL A 342 12.56 12.73 -4.58
C VAL A 342 12.53 12.54 -3.05
N THR A 343 11.36 12.23 -2.49
CA THR A 343 11.19 12.17 -1.04
C THR A 343 11.91 10.99 -0.40
N ILE A 344 11.95 9.81 -1.05
CA ILE A 344 12.66 8.64 -0.49
C ILE A 344 14.17 8.88 -0.43
N PRO A 345 14.87 9.28 -1.52
CA PRO A 345 16.28 9.64 -1.43
C PRO A 345 16.57 10.74 -0.39
N PHE A 346 15.68 11.73 -0.29
CA PHE A 346 15.82 12.81 0.68
C PHE A 346 15.72 12.30 2.13
N ILE A 347 14.76 11.44 2.45
CA ILE A 347 14.64 10.84 3.79
C ILE A 347 15.87 9.98 4.10
N CYS A 348 16.36 9.23 3.13
CA CYS A 348 17.55 8.39 3.28
C CYS A 348 18.84 9.17 3.61
N MET A 349 18.83 10.49 3.46
CA MET A 349 19.97 11.33 3.92
C MET A 349 20.05 11.43 5.44
N PHE A 350 18.95 11.15 6.15
CA PHE A 350 18.86 11.30 7.60
C PHE A 350 19.00 9.97 8.35
N ILE A 351 18.95 8.84 7.64
CA ILE A 351 19.19 7.48 8.17
C ILE A 351 20.68 7.16 8.11
#